data_5f2ecff71a736df0d3feda902d7d8643
#
_entry.id   5f2ecff71a736df0d3feda902d7d8643
#
_cell.length_a   1.000
_cell.length_b   1.000
_cell.length_c   1.000
_cell.angle_alpha   90.00
_cell.angle_beta   90.00
_cell.angle_gamma   90.00
#
_symmetry.space_group_name_H-M   'P 1'
#
loop_
_entity.id
_entity.type
_entity.pdbx_description
1 polymer ?
#
loop_
_entity_poly.entity_id
_entity_poly.type
_entity_poly.pdbx_seq_one_letter_code
_entity_poly.pdbx_strand_id
1 'polypeptide(L)'
;KGILQFDMWGYEEKELMHEWKNLKNMIKKYGVRNSLLVALMPTASTSQILGNNECFEFFTSNIYTRNTLAGDFPIINKQMVTDLLDIGEWNTETKDLIIAGNGSIQHITSVPTIFKRLYQTQWELKQIWVLKAAKARGPFIDQTQSMNVFMEEPNDQKLNSCLFWGWENGLKSGLYY
;
A
#
# COMPACT_ATOMS: atom_id res chain seq x y z
N LYS A 1 -1.74 6.61 -31.56
CA LYS A 1 -2.42 7.90 -31.36
C LYS A 1 -1.75 8.76 -30.29
N GLY A 2 -0.87 8.20 -29.44
CA GLY A 2 -0.21 8.90 -28.33
C GLY A 2 -1.19 9.23 -27.18
N ILE A 3 -2.19 8.37 -26.98
CA ILE A 3 -3.12 8.43 -25.86
C ILE A 3 -2.57 7.50 -24.78
N LEU A 4 -2.33 8.01 -23.59
CA LEU A 4 -1.87 7.25 -22.43
C LEU A 4 -3.05 6.92 -21.51
N GLN A 5 -2.81 6.05 -20.56
CA GLN A 5 -3.86 5.58 -19.66
C GLN A 5 -4.55 6.74 -18.91
N PHE A 6 -3.78 7.68 -18.39
CA PHE A 6 -4.33 8.82 -17.65
C PHE A 6 -5.15 9.79 -18.51
N ASP A 7 -4.91 9.87 -19.83
CA ASP A 7 -5.74 10.67 -20.74
C ASP A 7 -7.18 10.13 -20.78
N MET A 8 -7.34 8.81 -20.71
CA MET A 8 -8.66 8.15 -20.70
C MET A 8 -9.42 8.37 -19.39
N TRP A 9 -8.70 8.79 -18.32
CA TRP A 9 -9.28 9.15 -17.03
C TRP A 9 -9.54 10.65 -16.86
N GLY A 10 -9.23 11.45 -17.89
CA GLY A 10 -9.45 12.89 -17.89
C GLY A 10 -8.44 13.69 -17.05
N TYR A 11 -7.27 13.11 -16.76
CA TYR A 11 -6.18 13.87 -16.11
C TYR A 11 -5.48 14.80 -17.09
N GLU A 12 -5.23 16.04 -16.66
CA GLU A 12 -4.47 17.01 -17.44
C GLU A 12 -2.96 16.88 -17.20
N GLU A 13 -2.16 17.05 -18.27
CA GLU A 13 -0.70 16.95 -18.19
C GLU A 13 -0.06 17.91 -17.18
N LYS A 14 -0.63 19.08 -16.97
CA LYS A 14 -0.16 20.08 -16.00
C LYS A 14 -0.20 19.60 -14.54
N GLU A 15 -1.02 18.58 -14.25
CA GLU A 15 -1.15 17.99 -12.94
C GLU A 15 -0.08 16.92 -12.68
N LEU A 16 0.74 16.62 -13.69
CA LEU A 16 1.70 15.53 -13.69
C LEU A 16 3.14 16.07 -13.58
N MET A 17 3.98 15.36 -12.84
CA MET A 17 5.38 15.75 -12.58
C MET A 17 6.34 15.49 -13.76
N HIS A 18 5.90 14.84 -14.86
CA HIS A 18 6.76 14.39 -15.94
C HIS A 18 6.40 15.06 -17.28
N GLU A 19 7.37 15.17 -18.17
CA GLU A 19 7.19 15.71 -19.52
C GLU A 19 6.49 14.69 -20.45
N TRP A 20 5.24 14.41 -20.21
CA TRP A 20 4.45 13.45 -20.98
C TRP A 20 4.29 13.81 -22.44
N LYS A 21 4.33 15.11 -22.79
CA LYS A 21 4.20 15.59 -24.15
C LYS A 21 5.30 15.03 -25.07
N ASN A 22 6.54 14.99 -24.59
CA ASN A 22 7.64 14.42 -25.35
C ASN A 22 7.43 12.91 -25.57
N LEU A 23 7.07 12.17 -24.52
CA LEU A 23 6.75 10.74 -24.62
C LEU A 23 5.61 10.47 -25.62
N LYS A 24 4.52 11.23 -25.56
CA LYS A 24 3.41 11.11 -26.51
C LYS A 24 3.86 11.35 -27.97
N ASN A 25 4.75 12.32 -28.21
CA ASN A 25 5.31 12.58 -29.54
C ASN A 25 6.19 11.42 -30.01
N MET A 26 7.01 10.85 -29.14
CA MET A 26 7.80 9.66 -29.46
C MET A 26 6.91 8.46 -29.79
N ILE A 27 5.86 8.23 -29.02
CA ILE A 27 4.87 7.17 -29.28
C ILE A 27 4.18 7.38 -30.64
N LYS A 28 3.79 8.61 -30.97
CA LYS A 28 3.20 8.91 -32.28
C LYS A 28 4.16 8.63 -33.43
N LYS A 29 5.45 8.92 -33.25
CA LYS A 29 6.47 8.79 -34.28
C LYS A 29 6.94 7.33 -34.47
N TYR A 30 7.18 6.62 -33.38
CA TYR A 30 7.85 5.31 -33.40
C TYR A 30 6.91 4.16 -33.02
N GLY A 31 5.75 4.44 -32.46
CA GLY A 31 4.86 3.44 -31.87
C GLY A 31 5.35 2.91 -30.52
N VAL A 32 4.66 1.91 -30.02
CA VAL A 32 5.06 1.14 -28.83
C VAL A 32 4.96 -0.34 -29.14
N ARG A 33 5.87 -1.12 -28.57
CA ARG A 33 5.89 -2.58 -28.75
C ARG A 33 4.76 -3.26 -27.97
N ASN A 34 4.53 -2.83 -26.76
CA ASN A 34 3.52 -3.37 -25.84
C ASN A 34 2.53 -2.26 -25.46
N SER A 35 1.25 -2.59 -25.42
CA SER A 35 0.20 -1.65 -25.06
C SER A 35 -0.21 -1.70 -23.58
N LEU A 36 0.07 -2.80 -22.90
CA LEU A 36 -0.21 -3.03 -21.47
C LEU A 36 1.12 -3.25 -20.76
N LEU A 37 1.53 -2.31 -19.94
CA LEU A 37 2.87 -2.26 -19.37
C LEU A 37 2.89 -2.44 -17.85
N VAL A 38 1.83 -2.04 -17.16
CA VAL A 38 1.82 -2.01 -15.70
C VAL A 38 0.62 -2.77 -15.14
N ALA A 39 0.93 -3.77 -14.33
CA ALA A 39 -0.05 -4.52 -13.54
C ALA A 39 0.45 -4.64 -12.09
N LEU A 40 -0.43 -4.34 -11.14
CA LEU A 40 -0.09 -4.35 -9.72
C LEU A 40 -0.53 -5.67 -9.08
N MET A 41 0.46 -6.55 -8.87
CA MET A 41 0.27 -7.91 -8.35
C MET A 41 0.26 -7.95 -6.81
N PRO A 42 -0.22 -9.07 -6.18
CA PRO A 42 -0.18 -9.24 -4.73
C PRO A 42 1.24 -9.25 -4.15
N THR A 43 2.24 -9.65 -4.91
CA THR A 43 3.66 -9.70 -4.52
C THR A 43 3.97 -10.56 -3.28
N ALA A 44 3.16 -11.56 -2.97
CA ALA A 44 3.23 -12.36 -1.75
C ALA A 44 4.61 -12.97 -1.46
N SER A 45 5.34 -13.42 -2.49
CA SER A 45 6.69 -13.96 -2.35
C SER A 45 7.78 -12.93 -2.63
N THR A 46 7.58 -12.11 -3.68
CA THR A 46 8.57 -11.13 -4.12
C THR A 46 8.80 -10.04 -3.07
N SER A 47 7.74 -9.59 -2.39
CA SER A 47 7.84 -8.63 -1.30
C SER A 47 8.74 -9.15 -0.17
N GLN A 48 8.63 -10.42 0.17
CA GLN A 48 9.43 -11.04 1.23
C GLN A 48 10.92 -11.13 0.85
N ILE A 49 11.22 -11.47 -0.40
CA ILE A 49 12.60 -11.52 -0.90
C ILE A 49 13.25 -10.13 -0.79
N LEU A 50 12.51 -9.07 -1.07
CA LEU A 50 12.98 -7.69 -1.01
C LEU A 50 12.87 -7.05 0.39
N GLY A 51 12.26 -7.74 1.35
CA GLY A 51 12.04 -7.22 2.70
C GLY A 51 10.99 -6.09 2.76
N ASN A 52 10.03 -6.10 1.83
CA ASN A 52 8.92 -5.15 1.76
C ASN A 52 7.61 -5.80 2.22
N ASN A 53 6.59 -4.97 2.44
CA ASN A 53 5.22 -5.43 2.63
C ASN A 53 4.62 -5.91 1.30
N GLU A 54 3.69 -6.85 1.36
CA GLU A 54 2.95 -7.31 0.19
C GLU A 54 1.82 -6.35 -0.20
N CYS A 55 1.35 -6.44 -1.45
CA CYS A 55 0.34 -5.55 -2.01
C CYS A 55 0.71 -4.05 -1.92
N PHE A 56 -0.28 -3.19 -1.69
CA PHE A 56 -0.16 -1.73 -1.67
C PHE A 56 -0.75 -1.12 -0.40
N GLU A 57 -1.03 -1.97 0.56
CA GLU A 57 -1.55 -1.60 1.86
C GLU A 57 -0.41 -1.27 2.83
N PHE A 58 -0.81 -0.73 3.97
CA PHE A 58 0.09 -0.54 5.10
C PHE A 58 0.40 -1.87 5.78
N PHE A 59 1.42 -1.89 6.63
CA PHE A 59 1.73 -3.10 7.40
C PHE A 59 0.55 -3.51 8.28
N THR A 60 0.19 -4.78 8.28
CA THR A 60 -0.81 -5.32 9.21
C THR A 60 -0.29 -5.40 10.63
N SER A 61 1.02 -5.56 10.78
CA SER A 61 1.73 -5.56 12.06
C SER A 61 3.19 -5.15 11.83
N ASN A 62 3.78 -4.38 12.74
CA ASN A 62 5.18 -4.01 12.66
C ASN A 62 6.12 -5.13 13.14
N ILE A 63 5.60 -6.15 13.84
CA ILE A 63 6.32 -7.36 14.21
C ILE A 63 5.35 -8.56 14.20
N TYR A 64 5.73 -9.63 13.52
CA TYR A 64 4.91 -10.85 13.44
C TYR A 64 5.77 -12.07 13.12
N THR A 65 5.22 -13.25 13.32
CA THR A 65 5.85 -14.51 12.92
C THR A 65 5.28 -14.99 11.61
N ARG A 66 6.13 -15.24 10.63
CA ARG A 66 5.78 -15.87 9.37
C ARG A 66 6.05 -17.36 9.42
N ASN A 67 5.00 -18.15 9.32
CA ASN A 67 5.07 -19.59 9.28
C ASN A 67 5.25 -20.06 7.83
N THR A 68 6.24 -20.89 7.59
CA THR A 68 6.52 -21.48 6.28
C THR A 68 6.81 -22.98 6.44
N LEU A 69 6.87 -23.71 5.31
CA LEU A 69 7.28 -25.11 5.33
C LEU A 69 8.72 -25.32 5.86
N ALA A 70 9.55 -24.30 5.78
CA ALA A 70 10.94 -24.33 6.27
C ALA A 70 11.08 -23.93 7.76
N GLY A 71 9.99 -23.49 8.39
CA GLY A 71 9.96 -23.05 9.79
C GLY A 71 9.31 -21.69 9.99
N ASP A 72 9.40 -21.19 11.21
CA ASP A 72 8.82 -19.95 11.66
C ASP A 72 9.88 -18.85 11.70
N PHE A 73 9.60 -17.73 11.07
CA PHE A 73 10.53 -16.61 10.95
C PHE A 73 9.94 -15.35 11.55
N PRO A 74 10.61 -14.70 12.52
CA PRO A 74 10.19 -13.41 13.01
C PRO A 74 10.46 -12.34 11.94
N ILE A 75 9.45 -11.59 11.61
CA ILE A 75 9.51 -10.47 10.67
C ILE A 75 9.28 -9.19 11.44
N ILE A 76 10.09 -8.18 11.17
CA ILE A 76 9.98 -6.88 11.82
C ILE A 76 10.12 -5.77 10.79
N ASN A 77 9.39 -4.67 11.02
CA ASN A 77 9.55 -3.44 10.25
C ASN A 77 10.92 -2.82 10.55
N LYS A 78 11.87 -3.04 9.66
CA LYS A 78 13.27 -2.64 9.84
C LYS A 78 13.43 -1.13 9.97
N GLN A 79 12.64 -0.35 9.23
CA GLN A 79 12.71 1.10 9.29
C GLN A 79 12.26 1.60 10.67
N MET A 80 11.17 1.04 11.20
CA MET A 80 10.73 1.37 12.56
C MET A 80 11.82 1.09 13.60
N VAL A 81 12.49 -0.06 13.48
CA VAL A 81 13.58 -0.41 14.40
C VAL A 81 14.73 0.60 14.30
N THR A 82 15.13 0.97 13.08
CA THR A 82 16.18 1.97 12.85
C THR A 82 15.81 3.31 13.48
N ASP A 83 14.62 3.80 13.21
CA ASP A 83 14.16 5.09 13.74
C ASP A 83 14.04 5.07 15.28
N LEU A 84 13.59 3.95 15.87
CA LEU A 84 13.52 3.80 17.33
C LEU A 84 14.92 3.67 17.97
N LEU A 85 15.89 3.05 17.27
CA LEU A 85 17.28 3.02 17.69
C LEU A 85 17.91 4.42 17.70
N ASP A 86 17.65 5.20 16.64
CA ASP A 86 18.22 6.56 16.51
C ASP A 86 17.75 7.51 17.61
N ILE A 87 16.57 7.27 18.18
CA ILE A 87 16.06 8.05 19.32
C ILE A 87 16.28 7.38 20.68
N GLY A 88 16.94 6.22 20.72
CA GLY A 88 17.25 5.48 21.95
C GLY A 88 16.04 4.71 22.56
N GLU A 89 14.95 4.57 21.82
CA GLU A 89 13.71 3.91 22.29
C GLU A 89 13.62 2.42 21.94
N TRP A 90 14.56 1.88 21.17
CA TRP A 90 14.59 0.46 20.87
C TRP A 90 15.32 -0.34 21.96
N ASN A 91 14.57 -1.05 22.78
CA ASN A 91 15.07 -1.93 23.84
C ASN A 91 14.16 -3.16 24.00
N THR A 92 14.47 -4.07 24.91
CA THR A 92 13.70 -5.28 25.14
C THR A 92 12.27 -5.00 25.59
N GLU A 93 12.09 -4.02 26.47
CA GLU A 93 10.76 -3.65 26.97
C GLU A 93 9.89 -3.10 25.84
N THR A 94 10.40 -2.16 25.02
CA THR A 94 9.70 -1.64 23.84
C THR A 94 9.33 -2.74 22.86
N LYS A 95 10.27 -3.65 22.57
CA LYS A 95 9.99 -4.81 21.71
C LYS A 95 8.84 -5.66 22.26
N ASP A 96 8.86 -5.98 23.54
CA ASP A 96 7.85 -6.82 24.17
C ASP A 96 6.48 -6.13 24.22
N LEU A 97 6.44 -4.80 24.42
CA LEU A 97 5.23 -3.99 24.29
C LEU A 97 4.67 -4.01 22.86
N ILE A 98 5.52 -3.92 21.83
CA ILE A 98 5.08 -4.01 20.43
C ILE A 98 4.45 -5.39 20.15
N ILE A 99 5.07 -6.46 20.64
CA ILE A 99 4.54 -7.82 20.50
C ILE A 99 3.17 -7.94 21.20
N ALA A 100 3.07 -7.49 22.45
CA ALA A 100 1.82 -7.51 23.22
C ALA A 100 0.70 -6.69 22.57
N GLY A 101 1.07 -5.61 21.84
CA GLY A 101 0.16 -4.75 21.07
C GLY A 101 -0.11 -5.26 19.65
N ASN A 102 0.18 -6.53 19.32
CA ASN A 102 0.01 -7.08 17.97
C ASN A 102 0.72 -6.27 16.87
N GLY A 103 1.89 -5.73 17.19
CA GLY A 103 2.70 -4.91 16.28
C GLY A 103 2.34 -3.42 16.27
N SER A 104 1.40 -2.98 17.08
CA SER A 104 1.10 -1.55 17.30
C SER A 104 2.12 -0.92 18.24
N ILE A 105 2.43 0.37 17.98
CA ILE A 105 3.24 1.21 18.88
C ILE A 105 2.41 2.34 19.52
N GLN A 106 1.10 2.38 19.28
CA GLN A 106 0.25 3.50 19.70
C GLN A 106 0.16 3.66 21.22
N HIS A 107 0.17 2.55 21.94
CA HIS A 107 0.05 2.49 23.41
C HIS A 107 1.37 2.72 24.16
N ILE A 108 2.51 2.76 23.47
CA ILE A 108 3.83 2.93 24.08
C ILE A 108 4.07 4.42 24.37
N THR A 109 4.09 4.80 25.63
CA THR A 109 4.11 6.21 26.04
C THR A 109 5.43 6.92 25.71
N SER A 110 6.56 6.21 25.76
CA SER A 110 7.88 6.75 25.47
C SER A 110 8.10 7.07 23.99
N VAL A 111 7.36 6.42 23.09
CA VAL A 111 7.48 6.65 21.64
C VAL A 111 6.83 7.97 21.23
N PRO A 112 7.57 8.89 20.59
CA PRO A 112 7.03 10.17 20.12
C PRO A 112 5.89 10.02 19.11
N THR A 113 4.94 10.95 19.15
CA THR A 113 3.73 10.95 18.31
C THR A 113 4.04 10.90 16.81
N ILE A 114 5.17 11.47 16.37
CA ILE A 114 5.54 11.42 14.96
C ILE A 114 5.75 9.98 14.47
N PHE A 115 6.42 9.15 15.26
CA PHE A 115 6.62 7.73 14.92
C PHE A 115 5.33 6.93 15.05
N LYS A 116 4.48 7.24 16.05
CA LYS A 116 3.15 6.64 16.16
C LYS A 116 2.31 6.87 14.91
N ARG A 117 2.36 8.07 14.35
CA ARG A 117 1.65 8.38 13.09
C ARG A 117 2.27 7.71 11.87
N LEU A 118 3.61 7.57 11.84
CA LEU A 118 4.34 6.97 10.71
C LEU A 118 4.15 5.46 10.64
N TYR A 119 4.18 4.78 11.79
CA TYR A 119 4.14 3.31 11.89
C TYR A 119 2.77 2.76 12.34
N GLN A 120 1.69 3.45 11.95
CA GLN A 120 0.34 2.93 12.12
C GLN A 120 0.17 1.62 11.35
N THR A 121 -0.48 0.66 11.98
CA THR A 121 -0.86 -0.59 11.32
C THR A 121 -2.11 -0.39 10.47
N GLN A 122 -2.37 -1.35 9.59
CA GLN A 122 -3.56 -1.36 8.74
C GLN A 122 -4.87 -1.31 9.54
N TRP A 123 -4.88 -1.87 10.76
CA TRP A 123 -6.04 -1.88 11.67
C TRP A 123 -6.33 -0.53 12.32
N GLU A 124 -5.32 0.31 12.44
CA GLU A 124 -5.39 1.65 13.04
C GLU A 124 -5.78 2.73 12.03
N LEU A 125 -5.77 2.39 10.74
CA LEU A 125 -6.08 3.29 9.64
C LEU A 125 -7.49 3.06 9.09
N LYS A 126 -8.16 4.16 8.73
CA LYS A 126 -9.44 4.06 8.02
C LYS A 126 -9.21 3.51 6.61
N GLN A 127 -9.95 2.47 6.22
CA GLN A 127 -9.82 1.81 4.92
C GLN A 127 -10.06 2.74 3.72
N ILE A 128 -10.76 3.85 3.92
CA ILE A 128 -10.92 4.88 2.89
C ILE A 128 -9.58 5.40 2.35
N TRP A 129 -8.49 5.36 3.13
CA TRP A 129 -7.18 5.80 2.66
C TRP A 129 -6.57 4.81 1.66
N VAL A 130 -6.79 3.51 1.86
CA VAL A 130 -6.40 2.47 0.90
C VAL A 130 -7.13 2.67 -0.42
N LEU A 131 -8.45 2.91 -0.36
CA LEU A 131 -9.27 3.17 -1.55
C LEU A 131 -8.85 4.46 -2.27
N LYS A 132 -8.60 5.54 -1.54
CA LYS A 132 -8.13 6.81 -2.13
C LYS A 132 -6.77 6.65 -2.79
N ALA A 133 -5.85 5.91 -2.18
CA ALA A 133 -4.55 5.62 -2.77
C ALA A 133 -4.70 4.75 -4.03
N ALA A 134 -5.60 3.78 -4.04
CA ALA A 134 -5.91 2.97 -5.21
C ALA A 134 -6.51 3.81 -6.34
N LYS A 135 -7.44 4.73 -6.02
CA LYS A 135 -7.98 5.70 -6.99
C LYS A 135 -6.88 6.54 -7.61
N ALA A 136 -5.96 7.08 -6.79
CA ALA A 136 -4.86 7.91 -7.27
C ALA A 136 -3.91 7.17 -8.22
N ARG A 137 -3.69 5.86 -8.00
CA ARG A 137 -2.87 5.02 -8.89
C ARG A 137 -3.60 4.60 -10.16
N GLY A 138 -4.92 4.47 -10.12
CA GLY A 138 -5.75 3.91 -11.20
C GLY A 138 -5.45 4.45 -12.60
N PRO A 139 -5.28 5.77 -12.78
CA PRO A 139 -4.99 6.37 -14.09
C PRO A 139 -3.64 5.98 -14.69
N PHE A 140 -2.70 5.46 -13.90
CA PHE A 140 -1.34 5.16 -14.33
C PHE A 140 -1.04 3.67 -14.49
N ILE A 141 -2.05 2.83 -14.33
CA ILE A 141 -1.93 1.38 -14.44
C ILE A 141 -2.90 0.84 -15.49
N ASP A 142 -2.50 -0.23 -16.16
CA ASP A 142 -3.30 -0.80 -17.27
C ASP A 142 -4.38 -1.77 -16.79
N GLN A 143 -4.13 -2.46 -15.69
CA GLN A 143 -5.02 -3.48 -15.13
C GLN A 143 -5.62 -3.06 -13.80
N THR A 144 -6.30 -4.00 -13.15
CA THR A 144 -6.78 -3.87 -11.78
C THR A 144 -5.63 -3.91 -10.78
N GLN A 145 -5.90 -3.56 -9.54
CA GLN A 145 -4.94 -3.61 -8.44
C GLN A 145 -5.30 -4.77 -7.52
N SER A 146 -4.30 -5.57 -7.16
CA SER A 146 -4.46 -6.55 -6.09
C SER A 146 -4.44 -5.81 -4.76
N MET A 147 -5.61 -5.46 -4.27
CA MET A 147 -5.82 -4.66 -3.08
C MET A 147 -6.61 -5.47 -2.05
N ASN A 148 -6.15 -5.49 -0.81
CA ASN A 148 -6.86 -6.08 0.31
C ASN A 148 -7.57 -4.98 1.13
N VAL A 149 -8.69 -5.35 1.72
CA VAL A 149 -9.46 -4.48 2.62
C VAL A 149 -9.57 -5.15 3.97
N PHE A 150 -9.24 -4.42 5.03
CA PHE A 150 -9.20 -4.93 6.40
C PHE A 150 -10.33 -4.32 7.22
N MET A 151 -11.17 -5.18 7.79
CA MET A 151 -12.29 -4.75 8.63
C MET A 151 -12.29 -5.59 9.91
N GLU A 152 -12.09 -4.95 11.03
CA GLU A 152 -12.08 -5.61 12.34
C GLU A 152 -13.44 -6.24 12.68
N GLU A 153 -14.52 -5.50 12.37
CA GLU A 153 -15.89 -5.97 12.52
C GLU A 153 -16.63 -5.82 11.19
N PRO A 154 -16.49 -6.80 10.27
CA PRO A 154 -17.11 -6.72 8.96
C PRO A 154 -18.63 -6.85 9.08
N ASN A 155 -19.35 -6.05 8.30
CA ASN A 155 -20.78 -6.18 8.09
C ASN A 155 -21.16 -5.72 6.68
N ASP A 156 -22.36 -6.06 6.26
CA ASP A 156 -22.84 -5.78 4.90
C ASP A 156 -22.80 -4.29 4.56
N GLN A 157 -23.13 -3.42 5.52
CA GLN A 157 -23.12 -1.98 5.32
C GLN A 157 -21.71 -1.44 5.05
N LYS A 158 -20.72 -1.85 5.86
CA LYS A 158 -19.32 -1.45 5.68
C LYS A 158 -18.77 -1.96 4.35
N LEU A 159 -19.04 -3.22 4.02
CA LEU A 159 -18.59 -3.83 2.78
C LEU A 159 -19.21 -3.14 1.57
N ASN A 160 -20.54 -2.96 1.56
CA ASN A 160 -21.25 -2.27 0.49
C ASN A 160 -20.73 -0.83 0.32
N SER A 161 -20.55 -0.07 1.42
CA SER A 161 -20.00 1.28 1.34
C SER A 161 -18.60 1.30 0.70
N CYS A 162 -17.75 0.32 1.01
CA CYS A 162 -16.43 0.19 0.42
C CYS A 162 -16.52 -0.08 -1.10
N LEU A 163 -17.35 -1.05 -1.52
CA LEU A 163 -17.51 -1.44 -2.91
C LEU A 163 -18.15 -0.33 -3.75
N PHE A 164 -19.21 0.30 -3.26
CA PHE A 164 -19.88 1.41 -3.93
C PHE A 164 -18.96 2.62 -4.06
N TRP A 165 -18.22 2.95 -3.01
CA TRP A 165 -17.24 4.03 -3.11
C TRP A 165 -16.18 3.75 -4.18
N GLY A 166 -15.67 2.51 -4.25
CA GLY A 166 -14.72 2.09 -5.28
C GLY A 166 -15.30 2.25 -6.68
N TRP A 167 -16.52 1.78 -6.89
CA TRP A 167 -17.23 1.88 -8.16
C TRP A 167 -17.48 3.35 -8.57
N GLU A 168 -18.02 4.16 -7.69
CA GLU A 168 -18.28 5.59 -7.93
C GLU A 168 -17.00 6.38 -8.25
N ASN A 169 -15.87 5.94 -7.72
CA ASN A 169 -14.57 6.58 -7.91
C ASN A 169 -13.70 5.91 -9.00
N GLY A 170 -14.30 5.06 -9.83
CA GLY A 170 -13.69 4.52 -11.03
C GLY A 170 -12.64 3.43 -10.78
N LEU A 171 -12.64 2.73 -9.65
CA LEU A 171 -11.80 1.56 -9.49
C LEU A 171 -12.25 0.45 -10.45
N LYS A 172 -11.30 -0.16 -11.15
CA LYS A 172 -11.55 -1.18 -12.19
C LYS A 172 -12.08 -2.49 -11.60
N SER A 173 -11.79 -2.76 -10.34
CA SER A 173 -12.33 -3.88 -9.55
C SER A 173 -12.49 -3.45 -8.09
N GLY A 174 -13.23 -4.23 -7.31
CA GLY A 174 -13.48 -3.93 -5.90
C GLY A 174 -12.25 -4.21 -5.04
N LEU A 175 -12.01 -5.46 -4.77
CA LEU A 175 -10.90 -5.92 -3.91
C LEU A 175 -10.38 -7.27 -4.39
N TYR A 176 -9.17 -7.62 -3.96
CA TYR A 176 -8.59 -8.94 -4.19
C TYR A 176 -8.95 -9.87 -3.05
N TYR A 177 -8.78 -9.38 -1.80
CA TYR A 177 -8.99 -10.17 -0.60
C TYR A 177 -9.57 -9.32 0.53
#